data_84918a3f858eb7c2b6fa8c011a673275
#
_entry.id   84918a3f858eb7c2b6fa8c011a673275
#
_cell.length_a   1.000
_cell.length_b   1.000
_cell.length_c   1.000
_cell.angle_alpha   90.00
_cell.angle_beta   90.00
_cell.angle_gamma   90.00
#
_symmetry.space_group_name_H-M   'P 1'
#
loop_
_entity.id
_entity.type
_entity.pdbx_description
1 polymer ?
#
loop_
_entity_poly.entity_id
_entity_poly.type
_entity_poly.pdbx_seq_one_letter_code
_entity_poly.pdbx_strand_id
1 'polypeptide(L)'
;MIGHGAMSLMKRLMALLLLCSIHAPLALGQAIENGAITKPLADNPGDPIRGRDIVTSRQTGLCLLCHSGPFPEERFQGNLAPDLMSSVSQYDAPQLRARLVDASHFNTNTIMPSYYRTDHLK
;
A
#
# COMPACT_ATOMS: atom_id res chain seq x y z
N MET A 1 -16.48 -60.00 -1.90
CA MET A 1 -17.42 -58.88 -2.11
C MET A 1 -16.98 -57.67 -1.29
N ILE A 2 -15.92 -57.03 -1.72
CA ILE A 2 -15.38 -55.80 -1.07
C ILE A 2 -15.15 -54.83 -2.22
N GLY A 3 -15.96 -53.80 -2.37
CA GLY A 3 -15.63 -52.86 -3.43
C GLY A 3 -16.52 -51.64 -3.65
N HIS A 4 -17.79 -51.67 -3.33
CA HIS A 4 -18.70 -50.58 -3.71
C HIS A 4 -18.72 -49.43 -2.70
N GLY A 5 -18.51 -49.68 -1.40
CA GLY A 5 -18.51 -48.68 -0.37
C GLY A 5 -17.25 -47.79 -0.36
N ALA A 6 -16.08 -48.42 -0.56
CA ALA A 6 -14.80 -47.67 -0.54
C ALA A 6 -14.66 -46.70 -1.74
N MET A 7 -15.16 -47.14 -2.92
CA MET A 7 -15.11 -46.28 -4.13
C MET A 7 -16.09 -45.10 -4.05
N SER A 8 -17.23 -45.25 -3.37
CA SER A 8 -18.18 -44.16 -3.12
C SER A 8 -17.62 -43.13 -2.12
N LEU A 9 -16.97 -43.60 -1.06
CA LEU A 9 -16.34 -42.72 -0.06
C LEU A 9 -15.18 -41.95 -0.67
N MET A 10 -14.34 -42.58 -1.49
CA MET A 10 -13.21 -41.93 -2.16
C MET A 10 -13.66 -40.85 -3.16
N LYS A 11 -14.75 -41.09 -3.90
CA LYS A 11 -15.35 -40.09 -4.80
C LYS A 11 -15.90 -38.90 -4.04
N ARG A 12 -16.52 -39.11 -2.88
CA ARG A 12 -17.02 -38.01 -2.02
C ARG A 12 -15.89 -37.20 -1.39
N LEU A 13 -14.80 -37.82 -0.95
CA LEU A 13 -13.60 -37.15 -0.44
C LEU A 13 -12.89 -36.35 -1.54
N MET A 14 -12.76 -36.88 -2.75
CA MET A 14 -12.22 -36.14 -3.89
C MET A 14 -13.09 -34.93 -4.26
N ALA A 15 -14.42 -35.08 -4.24
CA ALA A 15 -15.33 -33.97 -4.52
C ALA A 15 -15.25 -32.87 -3.45
N LEU A 16 -15.10 -33.24 -2.17
CA LEU A 16 -14.89 -32.27 -1.08
C LEU A 16 -13.55 -31.55 -1.19
N LEU A 17 -12.48 -32.23 -1.56
CA LEU A 17 -11.16 -31.62 -1.79
C LEU A 17 -11.14 -30.67 -2.98
N LEU A 18 -11.88 -30.98 -4.05
CA LEU A 18 -12.03 -30.07 -5.19
C LEU A 18 -12.85 -28.80 -4.85
N LEU A 19 -13.83 -28.88 -3.96
CA LEU A 19 -14.60 -27.70 -3.54
C LEU A 19 -13.79 -26.77 -2.63
N CYS A 20 -12.78 -27.26 -1.89
CA CYS A 20 -11.96 -26.46 -0.99
C CYS A 20 -10.91 -25.61 -1.71
N SER A 21 -10.60 -25.91 -2.98
CA SER A 21 -9.53 -25.25 -3.74
C SER A 21 -9.92 -23.92 -4.43
N ILE A 22 -11.19 -23.48 -4.32
CA ILE A 22 -11.69 -22.31 -5.08
C ILE A 22 -11.69 -21.00 -4.26
N HIS A 23 -11.26 -21.02 -3.00
CA HIS A 23 -11.22 -19.82 -2.15
C HIS A 23 -9.79 -19.33 -1.89
N ALA A 24 -8.96 -19.21 -2.93
CA ALA A 24 -7.79 -18.37 -2.81
C ALA A 24 -8.29 -16.90 -2.80
N PRO A 25 -8.11 -16.13 -1.71
CA PRO A 25 -8.39 -14.72 -1.77
C PRO A 25 -7.46 -14.11 -2.83
N LEU A 26 -8.03 -13.56 -3.89
CA LEU A 26 -7.32 -12.69 -4.79
C LEU A 26 -6.84 -11.53 -3.93
N ALA A 27 -5.56 -11.51 -3.60
CA ALA A 27 -4.92 -10.32 -3.03
C ALA A 27 -4.96 -9.24 -4.13
N LEU A 28 -6.07 -8.50 -4.18
CA LEU A 28 -6.20 -7.33 -5.02
C LEU A 28 -5.24 -6.29 -4.43
N GLY A 29 -4.09 -6.13 -5.05
CA GLY A 29 -3.23 -5.00 -4.80
C GLY A 29 -4.05 -3.70 -4.92
N GLN A 30 -3.70 -2.68 -4.14
CA GLN A 30 -4.41 -1.39 -4.19
C GLN A 30 -4.20 -0.76 -5.58
N ALA A 31 -5.20 -0.89 -6.44
CA ALA A 31 -5.14 -0.31 -7.77
C ALA A 31 -5.23 1.22 -7.68
N ILE A 32 -4.34 1.92 -8.40
CA ILE A 32 -4.42 3.36 -8.61
C ILE A 32 -5.37 3.60 -9.79
N GLU A 33 -6.55 4.14 -9.50
CA GLU A 33 -7.58 4.45 -10.50
C GLU A 33 -7.74 5.96 -10.62
N ASN A 34 -7.65 6.48 -11.83
CA ASN A 34 -7.72 7.92 -12.10
C ASN A 34 -6.78 8.78 -11.23
N GLY A 35 -5.60 8.24 -10.92
CA GLY A 35 -4.59 8.91 -10.11
C GLY A 35 -4.87 8.93 -8.60
N ALA A 36 -5.78 8.09 -8.12
CA ALA A 36 -6.21 8.03 -6.73
C ALA A 36 -6.36 6.59 -6.23
N ILE A 37 -6.25 6.40 -4.91
CA ILE A 37 -6.66 5.18 -4.20
C ILE A 37 -7.78 5.59 -3.25
N THR A 38 -9.02 5.30 -3.60
CA THR A 38 -10.20 5.74 -2.85
C THR A 38 -10.39 4.99 -1.54
N LYS A 39 -10.05 3.71 -1.52
CA LYS A 39 -10.14 2.88 -0.30
C LYS A 39 -8.95 3.15 0.63
N PRO A 40 -9.16 3.24 1.94
CA PRO A 40 -8.06 3.23 2.90
C PRO A 40 -7.18 1.99 2.75
N LEU A 41 -5.88 2.11 3.05
CA LEU A 41 -4.93 0.99 3.03
C LEU A 41 -5.01 0.11 4.27
N ALA A 42 -5.71 0.57 5.31
CA ALA A 42 -5.91 -0.13 6.57
C ALA A 42 -7.35 0.12 7.06
N ASP A 43 -7.85 -0.79 7.88
CA ASP A 43 -9.20 -0.72 8.42
C ASP A 43 -9.39 0.42 9.43
N ASN A 44 -8.30 0.79 10.11
CA ASN A 44 -8.31 1.90 11.07
C ASN A 44 -8.04 3.24 10.38
N PRO A 45 -8.71 4.32 10.80
CA PRO A 45 -8.43 5.67 10.30
C PRO A 45 -6.97 6.07 10.61
N GLY A 46 -6.41 6.94 9.77
CA GLY A 46 -5.07 7.50 9.99
C GLY A 46 -5.04 8.38 11.23
N ASP A 47 -3.90 8.37 11.91
CA ASP A 47 -3.61 9.22 13.07
C ASP A 47 -2.67 10.36 12.63
N PRO A 48 -3.12 11.64 12.64
CA PRO A 48 -2.32 12.76 12.20
C PRO A 48 -1.07 13.02 13.07
N ILE A 49 -1.12 12.71 14.37
CA ILE A 49 0.01 12.89 15.28
C ILE A 49 1.10 11.90 14.92
N ARG A 50 0.74 10.62 14.85
CA ARG A 50 1.68 9.57 14.40
C ARG A 50 2.17 9.80 12.98
N GLY A 51 1.32 10.31 12.10
CA GLY A 51 1.70 10.68 10.73
C GLY A 51 2.76 11.77 10.71
N ARG A 52 2.63 12.79 11.55
CA ARG A 52 3.64 13.84 11.73
C ARG A 52 4.98 13.26 12.21
N ASP A 53 4.94 12.38 13.23
CA ASP A 53 6.14 11.72 13.76
C ASP A 53 6.86 10.88 12.67
N ILE A 54 6.11 10.22 11.79
CA ILE A 54 6.67 9.47 10.66
C ILE A 54 7.31 10.43 9.65
N VAL A 55 6.67 11.54 9.29
CA VAL A 55 7.19 12.51 8.31
C VAL A 55 8.49 13.14 8.80
N THR A 56 8.58 13.48 10.08
CA THR A 56 9.77 14.12 10.70
C THR A 56 10.88 13.10 11.01
N SER A 57 10.55 11.81 11.08
CA SER A 57 11.53 10.78 11.39
C SER A 57 12.55 10.56 10.28
N ARG A 58 13.84 10.61 10.64
CA ARG A 58 14.97 10.27 9.76
C ARG A 58 15.27 8.77 9.67
N GLN A 59 14.50 7.94 10.38
CA GLN A 59 14.66 6.48 10.43
C GLN A 59 13.49 5.74 9.80
N THR A 60 12.29 6.34 9.76
CA THR A 60 11.07 5.67 9.29
C THR A 60 10.51 6.30 8.02
N GLY A 61 10.01 7.55 8.08
CA GLY A 61 9.38 8.19 6.91
C GLY A 61 10.38 8.71 5.89
N LEU A 62 11.53 9.23 6.36
CA LEU A 62 12.59 9.80 5.53
C LEU A 62 12.17 10.99 4.66
N CYS A 63 10.96 11.52 4.84
CA CYS A 63 10.35 12.52 3.96
C CYS A 63 11.18 13.81 3.92
N LEU A 64 11.62 14.30 5.09
CA LEU A 64 12.37 15.53 5.20
C LEU A 64 13.85 15.41 4.81
N LEU A 65 14.31 14.25 4.36
CA LEU A 65 15.61 14.15 3.69
C LEU A 65 15.58 14.80 2.29
N CYS A 66 14.41 14.80 1.65
CA CYS A 66 14.22 15.33 0.31
C CYS A 66 13.31 16.57 0.29
N HIS A 67 12.27 16.59 1.12
CA HIS A 67 11.26 17.65 1.19
C HIS A 67 11.56 18.66 2.30
N SER A 68 11.10 19.90 2.12
CA SER A 68 10.84 20.86 3.19
C SER A 68 9.35 20.87 3.54
N GLY A 69 9.00 21.49 4.67
CA GLY A 69 7.61 21.66 5.08
C GLY A 69 7.45 22.40 6.42
N PRO A 70 6.23 22.50 6.97
CA PRO A 70 5.92 23.26 8.16
C PRO A 70 6.30 22.52 9.46
N PHE A 71 7.58 22.16 9.58
CA PHE A 71 8.16 21.41 10.69
C PHE A 71 9.31 22.23 11.31
N PRO A 72 9.01 23.29 12.10
CA PRO A 72 10.04 24.19 12.64
C PRO A 72 11.00 23.52 13.61
N GLU A 73 10.63 22.39 14.19
CA GLU A 73 11.47 21.57 15.05
C GLU A 73 12.60 20.87 14.26
N GLU A 74 12.39 20.65 12.94
CA GLU A 74 13.37 20.01 12.06
C GLU A 74 14.22 21.09 11.36
N ARG A 75 15.42 21.33 11.86
CA ARG A 75 16.32 22.37 11.34
C ARG A 75 16.90 22.08 9.96
N PHE A 76 17.08 20.80 9.65
CA PHE A 76 17.73 20.35 8.41
C PHE A 76 16.71 19.63 7.54
N GLN A 77 16.00 20.38 6.73
CA GLN A 77 15.05 19.84 5.76
C GLN A 77 15.66 19.85 4.37
N GLY A 78 15.27 18.83 3.55
CA GLY A 78 15.75 18.70 2.20
C GLY A 78 15.15 19.73 1.23
N ASN A 79 15.81 19.89 0.09
CA ASN A 79 15.36 20.74 -1.01
C ASN A 79 15.43 20.03 -2.38
N LEU A 80 15.56 18.70 -2.38
CA LEU A 80 15.59 17.89 -3.60
C LEU A 80 14.18 17.65 -4.19
N ALA A 81 13.15 17.83 -3.36
CA ALA A 81 11.75 17.63 -3.73
C ALA A 81 10.91 18.86 -3.34
N PRO A 82 9.70 19.02 -3.89
CA PRO A 82 8.84 20.16 -3.60
C PRO A 82 8.51 20.30 -2.12
N ASP A 83 8.33 21.54 -1.65
CA ASP A 83 7.86 21.84 -0.31
C ASP A 83 6.49 21.19 -0.04
N LEU A 84 6.34 20.52 1.11
CA LEU A 84 5.14 19.77 1.44
C LEU A 84 3.91 20.66 1.68
N MET A 85 4.09 21.90 2.19
CA MET A 85 2.99 22.82 2.38
C MET A 85 2.33 23.17 1.06
N SER A 86 3.13 23.47 0.04
CA SER A 86 2.64 23.87 -1.27
C SER A 86 2.19 22.68 -2.13
N SER A 87 2.89 21.56 -2.07
CA SER A 87 2.59 20.40 -2.92
C SER A 87 1.42 19.59 -2.41
N VAL A 88 1.29 19.36 -1.10
CA VAL A 88 0.21 18.55 -0.51
C VAL A 88 -1.14 19.23 -0.63
N SER A 89 -1.19 20.56 -0.54
CA SER A 89 -2.44 21.33 -0.65
C SER A 89 -3.16 21.22 -2.00
N GLN A 90 -2.48 20.70 -3.02
CA GLN A 90 -3.03 20.54 -4.38
C GLN A 90 -3.79 19.22 -4.56
N TYR A 91 -3.76 18.31 -3.59
CA TYR A 91 -4.28 16.97 -3.70
C TYR A 91 -5.23 16.63 -2.54
N ASP A 92 -6.23 15.82 -2.84
CA ASP A 92 -7.06 15.19 -1.81
C ASP A 92 -6.39 13.95 -1.20
N ALA A 93 -6.97 13.41 -0.13
CA ALA A 93 -6.41 12.26 0.57
C ALA A 93 -6.27 10.99 -0.29
N PRO A 94 -7.24 10.62 -1.18
CA PRO A 94 -7.08 9.54 -2.14
C PRO A 94 -5.91 9.72 -3.11
N GLN A 95 -5.70 10.93 -3.61
CA GLN A 95 -4.61 11.28 -4.52
C GLN A 95 -3.25 11.25 -3.81
N LEU A 96 -3.16 11.76 -2.58
CA LEU A 96 -1.95 11.69 -1.76
C LEU A 96 -1.60 10.23 -1.43
N ARG A 97 -2.61 9.42 -1.11
CA ARG A 97 -2.43 7.99 -0.84
C ARG A 97 -1.82 7.28 -2.04
N ALA A 98 -2.31 7.54 -3.25
CA ALA A 98 -1.76 6.96 -4.46
C ALA A 98 -0.29 7.33 -4.68
N ARG A 99 0.10 8.59 -4.40
CA ARG A 99 1.49 9.05 -4.53
C ARG A 99 2.42 8.42 -3.50
N LEU A 100 1.94 8.19 -2.28
CA LEU A 100 2.71 7.49 -1.26
C LEU A 100 2.84 6.00 -1.56
N VAL A 101 1.79 5.37 -2.09
CA VAL A 101 1.83 3.96 -2.48
C VAL A 101 2.84 3.74 -3.59
N ASP A 102 2.74 4.51 -4.67
CA ASP A 102 3.66 4.41 -5.80
C ASP A 102 3.85 5.74 -6.53
N ALA A 103 4.88 6.48 -6.15
CA ALA A 103 5.26 7.71 -6.82
C ALA A 103 5.68 7.50 -8.28
N SER A 104 6.23 6.33 -8.61
CA SER A 104 6.68 6.00 -9.96
C SER A 104 5.55 5.85 -10.96
N HIS A 105 4.33 5.61 -10.50
CA HIS A 105 3.12 5.62 -11.33
C HIS A 105 2.86 6.99 -11.98
N PHE A 106 3.24 8.09 -11.30
CA PHE A 106 3.05 9.45 -11.79
C PHE A 106 4.26 10.02 -12.51
N ASN A 107 5.45 9.58 -12.12
CA ASN A 107 6.71 9.98 -12.73
C ASN A 107 7.71 8.83 -12.65
N THR A 108 7.97 8.18 -13.76
CA THR A 108 8.88 7.02 -13.84
C THR A 108 10.34 7.37 -13.50
N ASN A 109 10.70 8.66 -13.53
CA ASN A 109 12.05 9.15 -13.20
C ASN A 109 12.13 9.67 -11.75
N THR A 110 11.09 9.45 -10.93
CA THR A 110 11.12 9.92 -9.55
C THR A 110 12.15 9.20 -8.71
N ILE A 111 12.79 9.94 -7.80
CA ILE A 111 13.63 9.37 -6.74
C ILE A 111 12.84 9.12 -5.45
N MET A 112 11.57 9.55 -5.38
CA MET A 112 10.70 9.28 -4.25
C MET A 112 10.41 7.77 -4.19
N PRO A 113 10.71 7.08 -3.09
CA PRO A 113 10.44 5.66 -2.96
C PRO A 113 8.93 5.38 -2.92
N SER A 114 8.55 4.21 -3.42
CA SER A 114 7.20 3.67 -3.26
C SER A 114 7.07 3.03 -1.89
N TYR A 115 6.16 3.53 -1.04
CA TYR A 115 6.05 3.09 0.36
C TYR A 115 5.12 1.88 0.56
N TYR A 116 4.33 1.51 -0.44
CA TYR A 116 3.37 0.41 -0.29
C TYR A 116 3.22 -0.43 -1.57
N ARG A 117 4.22 -0.45 -2.40
CA ARG A 117 4.24 -1.24 -3.62
C ARG A 117 4.66 -2.68 -3.32
N THR A 118 3.87 -3.66 -3.76
CA THR A 118 4.07 -5.09 -3.43
C THR A 118 4.36 -5.97 -4.65
N ASP A 119 4.23 -5.46 -5.87
CA ASP A 119 4.39 -6.18 -7.12
C ASP A 119 5.79 -6.77 -7.36
N HIS A 120 6.81 -6.24 -6.67
CA HIS A 120 8.19 -6.70 -6.73
C HIS A 120 8.62 -7.59 -5.55
N LEU A 121 7.72 -7.81 -4.58
CA LEU A 121 7.98 -8.73 -3.47
C LEU A 121 7.77 -10.17 -3.95
N LYS A 122 8.82 -10.97 -3.88
CA LYS A 122 8.83 -12.40 -4.25
C LYS A 122 8.99 -13.25 -3.01
#